data_5ceaaf0c5746a0bfdcbaa611eebdda76
#
_entry.id   5ceaaf0c5746a0bfdcbaa611eebdda76
#
_cell.length_a   1.000
_cell.length_b   1.000
_cell.length_c   1.000
_cell.angle_alpha   90.00
_cell.angle_beta   90.00
_cell.angle_gamma   90.00
#
_symmetry.space_group_name_H-M   'P 1'
#
loop_
_entity.id
_entity.type
_entity.pdbx_description
1 polymer ?
#
loop_
_entity_poly.entity_id
_entity_poly.type
_entity_poly.pdbx_seq_one_letter_code
_entity_poly.pdbx_strand_id
1 'polypeptide(L)'
;MNKRQLIVQKAFVQDEKAVIRELKHEYSKALAEIQNQIKILSSGEMTQAKIYQIQYQLSLQAQISTILDNMRSNNYQTIQAYLNGCYKQGFVGAMYDLQGQGIPLAFPLSQQQIVKAVQLDSKVSGGLYGRMGVNVNELKKQISSEIARGLSGGLSYERISGNLQWMIQGDYSKALRIVRTEGHRIQNQSALDAMHRAKNVGASIKKQWDATLDGVTRDTHRELDGQIVDIDEEFTIPSTGARAMFAGGFGDPSEDCNCRCCTLQRATWNLDDYDATKMDNESGLLVEFKEKNYSAFKDAYFEAVGSS
;
A
#
# COMPACT_ATOMS: atom_id res chain seq x y z
N MET A 1 -3.41 -18.74 10.52
CA MET A 1 -4.49 -18.12 9.69
C MET A 1 -5.58 -19.14 9.40
N ASN A 2 -6.87 -18.82 9.64
CA ASN A 2 -7.99 -19.69 9.31
C ASN A 2 -8.42 -19.53 7.83
N LYS A 3 -9.41 -20.35 7.39
CA LYS A 3 -9.86 -20.36 5.99
C LYS A 3 -10.42 -19.01 5.52
N ARG A 4 -11.17 -18.27 6.37
CA ARG A 4 -11.72 -16.96 6.01
C ARG A 4 -10.65 -15.88 5.93
N GLN A 5 -9.73 -15.87 6.87
CA GLN A 5 -8.56 -14.99 6.87
C GLN A 5 -7.69 -15.20 5.62
N LEU A 6 -7.47 -16.47 5.23
CA LEU A 6 -6.74 -16.80 4.01
C LEU A 6 -7.44 -16.27 2.74
N ILE A 7 -8.78 -16.31 2.68
CA ILE A 7 -9.55 -15.77 1.54
C ILE A 7 -9.36 -14.24 1.45
N VAL A 8 -9.48 -13.54 2.57
CA VAL A 8 -9.27 -12.07 2.64
C VAL A 8 -7.86 -11.71 2.21
N GLN A 9 -6.86 -12.44 2.69
CA GLN A 9 -5.46 -12.18 2.36
C GLN A 9 -5.15 -12.46 0.87
N LYS A 10 -5.75 -13.49 0.29
CA LYS A 10 -5.63 -13.75 -1.16
C LYS A 10 -6.24 -12.62 -2.00
N ALA A 11 -7.39 -12.08 -1.59
CA ALA A 11 -8.01 -10.95 -2.28
C ALA A 11 -7.10 -9.70 -2.18
N PHE A 12 -6.54 -9.41 -1.02
CA PHE A 12 -5.60 -8.31 -0.83
C PHE A 12 -4.36 -8.43 -1.75
N VAL A 13 -3.75 -9.61 -1.83
CA VAL A 13 -2.59 -9.86 -2.71
C VAL A 13 -2.96 -9.71 -4.20
N GLN A 14 -4.19 -10.04 -4.58
CA GLN A 14 -4.65 -9.84 -5.96
C GLN A 14 -4.78 -8.35 -6.29
N ASP A 15 -5.31 -7.54 -5.38
CA ASP A 15 -5.42 -6.08 -5.55
C ASP A 15 -4.03 -5.42 -5.57
N GLU A 16 -3.09 -5.86 -4.72
CA GLU A 16 -1.70 -5.41 -4.78
C GLU A 16 -1.06 -5.70 -6.15
N LYS A 17 -1.26 -6.90 -6.68
CA LYS A 17 -0.76 -7.26 -8.01
C LYS A 17 -1.39 -6.43 -9.13
N ALA A 18 -2.66 -6.04 -8.99
CA ALA A 18 -3.34 -5.21 -9.96
C ALA A 18 -2.74 -3.79 -9.98
N VAL A 19 -2.60 -3.15 -8.84
CA VAL A 19 -2.01 -1.80 -8.76
C VAL A 19 -0.54 -1.79 -9.21
N ILE A 20 0.24 -2.84 -8.91
CA ILE A 20 1.62 -2.97 -9.39
C ILE A 20 1.68 -3.02 -10.91
N ARG A 21 0.74 -3.73 -11.59
CA ARG A 21 0.68 -3.77 -13.06
C ARG A 21 0.34 -2.41 -13.64
N GLU A 22 -0.59 -1.69 -13.04
CA GLU A 22 -1.00 -0.35 -13.46
C GLU A 22 0.17 0.64 -13.34
N LEU A 23 0.86 0.66 -12.20
CA LEU A 23 2.06 1.47 -12.02
C LEU A 23 3.14 1.12 -13.07
N LYS A 24 3.39 -0.16 -13.31
CA LYS A 24 4.36 -0.59 -14.33
C LYS A 24 3.99 -0.06 -15.72
N HIS A 25 2.70 -0.07 -16.05
CA HIS A 25 2.20 0.48 -17.31
C HIS A 25 2.50 1.98 -17.42
N GLU A 26 2.15 2.78 -16.41
CA GLU A 26 2.39 4.22 -16.38
C GLU A 26 3.89 4.59 -16.49
N TYR A 27 4.75 3.87 -15.76
CA TYR A 27 6.20 4.07 -15.87
C TYR A 27 6.75 3.68 -17.25
N SER A 28 6.25 2.59 -17.83
CA SER A 28 6.65 2.15 -19.18
C SER A 28 6.20 3.14 -20.26
N LYS A 29 4.98 3.70 -20.11
CA LYS A 29 4.44 4.72 -21.00
C LYS A 29 5.27 6.00 -20.94
N ALA A 30 5.55 6.51 -19.74
CA ALA A 30 6.39 7.70 -19.57
C ALA A 30 7.78 7.51 -20.17
N LEU A 31 8.40 6.35 -19.96
CA LEU A 31 9.71 6.02 -20.57
C LEU A 31 9.64 6.04 -22.10
N ALA A 32 8.62 5.40 -22.70
CA ALA A 32 8.45 5.36 -24.15
C ALA A 32 8.24 6.75 -24.74
N GLU A 33 7.46 7.59 -24.08
CA GLU A 33 7.23 8.98 -24.49
C GLU A 33 8.52 9.81 -24.43
N ILE A 34 9.31 9.68 -23.35
CA ILE A 34 10.62 10.35 -23.21
C ILE A 34 11.59 9.88 -24.30
N GLN A 35 11.68 8.57 -24.54
CA GLN A 35 12.54 8.02 -25.59
C GLN A 35 12.13 8.50 -26.98
N ASN A 36 10.83 8.60 -27.26
CA ASN A 36 10.34 9.13 -28.52
C ASN A 36 10.69 10.60 -28.70
N GLN A 37 10.58 11.44 -27.68
CA GLN A 37 11.01 12.84 -27.72
C GLN A 37 12.50 12.94 -28.04
N ILE A 38 13.35 12.14 -27.38
CA ILE A 38 14.78 12.09 -27.64
C ILE A 38 15.06 11.66 -29.10
N LYS A 39 14.34 10.65 -29.61
CA LYS A 39 14.51 10.17 -31.00
C LYS A 39 14.13 11.22 -32.04
N ILE A 40 13.01 11.93 -31.86
CA ILE A 40 12.61 13.04 -32.76
C ILE A 40 13.72 14.07 -32.83
N LEU A 41 14.37 14.35 -31.75
CA LEU A 41 15.47 15.28 -31.66
C LEU A 41 16.74 14.80 -32.37
N SER A 42 16.99 13.49 -32.36
CA SER A 42 18.17 12.89 -33.02
C SER A 42 18.07 12.84 -34.55
N SER A 43 16.85 12.90 -35.09
CA SER A 43 16.59 12.79 -36.53
C SER A 43 16.71 14.13 -37.29
N GLY A 44 16.87 15.27 -36.59
CA GLY A 44 17.10 16.58 -37.19
C GLY A 44 18.59 16.77 -37.53
N GLU A 45 18.89 17.33 -38.72
CA GLU A 45 20.25 17.70 -39.07
C GLU A 45 20.81 18.75 -38.09
N MET A 46 21.76 18.33 -37.26
CA MET A 46 22.41 19.18 -36.24
C MET A 46 23.50 20.09 -36.85
N THR A 47 23.13 20.98 -37.73
CA THR A 47 24.10 21.92 -38.38
C THR A 47 23.99 23.35 -37.86
N GLN A 48 23.35 23.62 -36.72
CA GLN A 48 23.20 25.02 -36.28
C GLN A 48 23.71 25.31 -34.86
N ALA A 49 24.11 26.61 -34.71
CA ALA A 49 24.87 27.20 -33.60
C ALA A 49 24.42 26.81 -32.18
N LYS A 50 25.36 26.87 -31.21
CA LYS A 50 25.16 26.62 -29.77
C LYS A 50 23.85 27.19 -29.15
N ILE A 51 23.33 28.29 -29.69
CA ILE A 51 22.11 28.94 -29.20
C ILE A 51 20.90 28.04 -29.47
N TYR A 52 20.77 27.41 -30.64
CA TYR A 52 19.70 26.47 -30.96
C TYR A 52 19.80 25.19 -30.13
N GLN A 53 20.99 24.72 -29.81
CA GLN A 53 21.18 23.57 -28.94
C GLN A 53 20.67 23.84 -27.51
N ILE A 54 20.90 25.04 -26.95
CA ILE A 54 20.41 25.42 -25.63
C ILE A 54 18.87 25.56 -25.60
N GLN A 55 18.30 26.23 -26.58
CA GLN A 55 16.82 26.37 -26.68
C GLN A 55 16.14 24.99 -26.82
N TYR A 56 16.78 24.12 -27.57
CA TYR A 56 16.33 22.77 -27.80
C TYR A 56 16.38 21.89 -26.54
N GLN A 57 17.48 22.00 -25.78
CA GLN A 57 17.61 21.33 -24.46
C GLN A 57 16.52 21.80 -23.48
N LEU A 58 16.25 23.10 -23.41
CA LEU A 58 15.21 23.67 -22.56
C LEU A 58 13.83 23.19 -22.95
N SER A 59 13.53 23.12 -24.25
CA SER A 59 12.25 22.60 -24.76
C SER A 59 12.09 21.11 -24.41
N LEU A 60 13.13 20.29 -24.61
CA LEU A 60 13.12 18.88 -24.24
C LEU A 60 12.92 18.67 -22.74
N GLN A 61 13.65 19.41 -21.93
CA GLN A 61 13.51 19.33 -20.45
C GLN A 61 12.08 19.71 -20.02
N ALA A 62 11.46 20.73 -20.63
CA ALA A 62 10.08 21.11 -20.34
C ALA A 62 9.10 20.01 -20.71
N GLN A 63 9.23 19.39 -21.90
CA GLN A 63 8.38 18.29 -22.34
C GLN A 63 8.53 17.06 -21.41
N ILE A 64 9.75 16.68 -21.06
CA ILE A 64 10.00 15.59 -20.13
C ILE A 64 9.43 15.89 -18.75
N SER A 65 9.56 17.13 -18.27
CA SER A 65 8.96 17.56 -17.01
C SER A 65 7.44 17.35 -17.02
N THR A 66 6.77 17.70 -18.10
CA THR A 66 5.33 17.51 -18.27
C THR A 66 4.95 16.01 -18.26
N ILE A 67 5.68 15.17 -18.97
CA ILE A 67 5.47 13.71 -18.97
C ILE A 67 5.56 13.15 -17.55
N LEU A 68 6.59 13.55 -16.80
CA LEU A 68 6.80 13.09 -15.42
C LEU A 68 5.74 13.63 -14.43
N ASP A 69 5.22 14.85 -14.65
CA ASP A 69 4.13 15.39 -13.83
C ASP A 69 2.83 14.62 -14.06
N ASN A 70 2.52 14.28 -15.32
CA ASN A 70 1.36 13.46 -15.66
C ASN A 70 1.48 12.06 -15.04
N MET A 71 2.63 11.42 -15.20
CA MET A 71 2.91 10.12 -14.56
C MET A 71 2.74 10.19 -13.04
N ARG A 72 3.25 11.24 -12.38
CA ARG A 72 3.09 11.43 -10.94
C ARG A 72 1.63 11.55 -10.54
N SER A 73 0.86 12.34 -11.28
CA SER A 73 -0.57 12.55 -10.99
C SER A 73 -1.35 11.24 -11.09
N ASN A 74 -1.14 10.48 -12.16
CA ASN A 74 -1.78 9.19 -12.38
C ASN A 74 -1.38 8.18 -11.29
N ASN A 75 -0.10 8.04 -11.03
CA ASN A 75 0.41 7.14 -10.00
C ASN A 75 -0.12 7.50 -8.61
N TYR A 76 -0.23 8.79 -8.29
CA TYR A 76 -0.80 9.24 -7.03
C TYR A 76 -2.26 8.81 -6.88
N GLN A 77 -3.08 9.03 -7.89
CA GLN A 77 -4.49 8.64 -7.89
C GLN A 77 -4.64 7.12 -7.74
N THR A 78 -3.87 6.36 -8.52
CA THR A 78 -3.86 4.89 -8.47
C THR A 78 -3.47 4.38 -7.09
N ILE A 79 -2.38 4.89 -6.50
CA ILE A 79 -1.93 4.48 -5.17
C ILE A 79 -2.94 4.89 -4.10
N GLN A 80 -3.48 6.10 -4.16
CA GLN A 80 -4.49 6.56 -3.20
C GLN A 80 -5.76 5.70 -3.23
N ALA A 81 -6.26 5.38 -4.43
CA ALA A 81 -7.42 4.51 -4.59
C ALA A 81 -7.15 3.10 -4.01
N TYR A 82 -5.97 2.55 -4.28
CA TYR A 82 -5.54 1.28 -3.71
C TYR A 82 -5.47 1.31 -2.18
N LEU A 83 -4.86 2.32 -1.58
CA LEU A 83 -4.74 2.45 -0.13
C LEU A 83 -6.10 2.62 0.57
N ASN A 84 -7.01 3.38 -0.04
CA ASN A 84 -8.40 3.44 0.41
C ASN A 84 -9.07 2.06 0.35
N GLY A 85 -8.83 1.30 -0.71
CA GLY A 85 -9.25 -0.09 -0.87
C GLY A 85 -8.69 -1.01 0.22
N CYS A 86 -7.41 -0.86 0.57
CA CYS A 86 -6.76 -1.64 1.63
C CYS A 86 -7.44 -1.43 2.99
N TYR A 87 -7.81 -0.19 3.33
CA TYR A 87 -8.55 0.08 4.56
C TYR A 87 -9.92 -0.59 4.56
N LYS A 88 -10.69 -0.40 3.50
CA LYS A 88 -12.01 -1.04 3.35
C LYS A 88 -11.90 -2.56 3.46
N GLN A 89 -10.92 -3.14 2.80
CA GLN A 89 -10.72 -4.59 2.75
C GLN A 89 -10.28 -5.18 4.09
N GLY A 90 -9.40 -4.50 4.82
CA GLY A 90 -8.97 -4.93 6.16
C GLY A 90 -10.12 -4.88 7.15
N PHE A 91 -10.91 -3.79 7.15
CA PHE A 91 -12.05 -3.62 8.04
C PHE A 91 -13.16 -4.66 7.76
N VAL A 92 -13.60 -4.75 6.50
CA VAL A 92 -14.66 -5.70 6.09
C VAL A 92 -14.19 -7.15 6.22
N GLY A 93 -12.91 -7.40 5.91
CA GLY A 93 -12.29 -8.71 6.07
C GLY A 93 -12.26 -9.18 7.52
N ALA A 94 -11.98 -8.29 8.47
CA ALA A 94 -12.05 -8.58 9.89
C ALA A 94 -13.49 -8.92 10.32
N MET A 95 -14.49 -8.17 9.86
CA MET A 95 -15.90 -8.47 10.12
C MET A 95 -16.30 -9.84 9.56
N TYR A 96 -15.88 -10.15 8.32
CA TYR A 96 -16.15 -11.45 7.69
C TYR A 96 -15.57 -12.61 8.49
N ASP A 97 -14.37 -12.45 9.02
CA ASP A 97 -13.72 -13.48 9.82
C ASP A 97 -14.35 -13.59 11.21
N LEU A 98 -14.60 -12.47 11.91
CA LEU A 98 -15.28 -12.44 13.21
C LEU A 98 -16.65 -13.09 13.15
N GLN A 99 -17.42 -12.85 12.08
CA GLN A 99 -18.69 -13.54 11.86
C GLN A 99 -18.50 -15.05 11.76
N GLY A 100 -17.43 -15.50 11.08
CA GLY A 100 -17.08 -16.91 11.00
C GLY A 100 -16.70 -17.54 12.35
N GLN A 101 -16.29 -16.71 13.30
CA GLN A 101 -15.98 -17.09 14.68
C GLN A 101 -17.15 -16.92 15.64
N GLY A 102 -18.36 -16.64 15.14
CA GLY A 102 -19.59 -16.50 15.95
C GLY A 102 -19.84 -15.09 16.48
N ILE A 103 -19.18 -14.06 15.94
CA ILE A 103 -19.40 -12.64 16.27
C ILE A 103 -20.05 -11.94 15.07
N PRO A 104 -21.39 -11.97 14.91
CA PRO A 104 -22.10 -11.45 13.74
C PRO A 104 -22.30 -9.93 13.81
N LEU A 105 -21.20 -9.18 13.89
CA LEU A 105 -21.23 -7.72 13.97
C LEU A 105 -20.91 -7.10 12.61
N ALA A 106 -21.59 -6.02 12.27
CA ALA A 106 -21.26 -5.14 11.16
C ALA A 106 -21.31 -3.67 11.61
N PHE A 107 -20.31 -2.90 11.26
CA PHE A 107 -20.21 -1.49 11.61
C PHE A 107 -20.02 -0.66 10.33
N PRO A 108 -20.60 0.55 10.23
CA PRO A 108 -20.36 1.43 9.11
C PRO A 108 -18.88 1.84 9.05
N LEU A 109 -18.36 1.96 7.84
CA LEU A 109 -17.03 2.50 7.60
C LEU A 109 -17.03 4.01 7.87
N SER A 110 -16.03 4.49 8.57
CA SER A 110 -15.82 5.92 8.79
C SER A 110 -14.87 6.49 7.76
N GLN A 111 -15.38 7.42 6.94
CA GLN A 111 -14.55 8.15 5.98
C GLN A 111 -13.39 8.88 6.65
N GLN A 112 -13.60 9.44 7.84
CA GLN A 112 -12.56 10.11 8.61
C GLN A 112 -11.44 9.14 9.03
N GLN A 113 -11.77 7.91 9.41
CA GLN A 113 -10.76 6.89 9.74
C GLN A 113 -9.97 6.46 8.51
N ILE A 114 -10.61 6.32 7.35
CA ILE A 114 -9.91 6.03 6.08
C ILE A 114 -8.90 7.15 5.78
N VAL A 115 -9.33 8.40 5.80
CA VAL A 115 -8.45 9.56 5.55
C VAL A 115 -7.30 9.61 6.55
N LYS A 116 -7.59 9.41 7.83
CA LYS A 116 -6.57 9.38 8.89
C LYS A 116 -5.52 8.29 8.62
N ALA A 117 -5.95 7.05 8.39
CA ALA A 117 -5.05 5.92 8.17
C ALA A 117 -4.18 6.09 6.92
N VAL A 118 -4.74 6.63 5.83
CA VAL A 118 -4.05 6.78 4.55
C VAL A 118 -3.12 8.00 4.53
N GLN A 119 -3.50 9.11 5.15
CA GLN A 119 -2.79 10.38 5.01
C GLN A 119 -1.97 10.78 6.23
N LEU A 120 -2.39 10.44 7.44
CA LEU A 120 -1.82 10.99 8.66
C LEU A 120 -1.00 9.99 9.49
N ASP A 121 -1.40 8.71 9.53
CA ASP A 121 -0.83 7.76 10.47
C ASP A 121 0.46 7.07 9.99
N SER A 122 0.94 7.36 8.77
CA SER A 122 2.19 6.78 8.30
C SER A 122 3.40 7.44 8.96
N LYS A 123 4.06 6.70 9.85
CA LYS A 123 5.31 7.14 10.50
C LYS A 123 6.53 6.95 9.60
N VAL A 124 6.49 5.95 8.71
CA VAL A 124 7.61 5.57 7.84
C VAL A 124 7.64 6.38 6.55
N SER A 125 6.48 6.72 5.99
CA SER A 125 6.40 7.39 4.68
C SER A 125 6.38 8.91 4.76
N GLY A 126 6.22 9.52 5.93
CA GLY A 126 6.14 10.97 6.08
C GLY A 126 5.01 11.62 5.28
N GLY A 127 3.94 10.85 5.03
CA GLY A 127 2.84 11.21 4.17
C GLY A 127 3.08 10.84 2.70
N LEU A 128 2.15 10.11 2.11
CA LEU A 128 2.20 9.63 0.72
C LEU A 128 2.47 10.76 -0.28
N TYR A 129 1.80 11.90 -0.08
CA TYR A 129 1.88 13.07 -0.96
C TYR A 129 3.29 13.67 -1.02
N GLY A 130 3.91 13.85 0.15
CA GLY A 130 5.24 14.45 0.24
C GLY A 130 6.30 13.61 -0.45
N ARG A 131 6.32 12.31 -0.21
CA ARG A 131 7.33 11.39 -0.80
C ARG A 131 7.21 11.24 -2.30
N MET A 132 6.00 11.08 -2.83
CA MET A 132 5.83 10.97 -4.27
C MET A 132 6.25 12.28 -4.98
N GLY A 133 5.93 13.44 -4.39
CA GLY A 133 6.38 14.73 -4.92
C GLY A 133 7.89 14.90 -4.89
N VAL A 134 8.54 14.55 -3.78
CA VAL A 134 10.01 14.62 -3.63
C VAL A 134 10.69 13.69 -4.62
N ASN A 135 10.24 12.44 -4.73
CA ASN A 135 10.84 11.45 -5.64
C ASN A 135 10.79 11.91 -7.10
N VAL A 136 9.64 12.41 -7.58
CA VAL A 136 9.52 12.87 -8.96
C VAL A 136 10.33 14.15 -9.22
N ASN A 137 10.40 15.08 -8.27
CA ASN A 137 11.25 16.26 -8.43
C ASN A 137 12.73 15.91 -8.48
N GLU A 138 13.16 14.92 -7.70
CA GLU A 138 14.52 14.39 -7.75
C GLU A 138 14.79 13.68 -9.08
N LEU A 139 13.85 12.85 -9.55
CA LEU A 139 13.90 12.20 -10.86
C LEU A 139 14.02 13.24 -12.01
N LYS A 140 13.24 14.31 -11.98
CA LYS A 140 13.33 15.41 -12.95
C LYS A 140 14.72 16.06 -12.98
N LYS A 141 15.29 16.34 -11.80
CA LYS A 141 16.65 16.90 -11.68
C LYS A 141 17.70 15.95 -12.26
N GLN A 142 17.63 14.66 -11.95
CA GLN A 142 18.54 13.64 -12.45
C GLN A 142 18.44 13.51 -13.96
N ILE A 143 17.24 13.43 -14.53
CA ILE A 143 17.01 13.34 -15.98
C ILE A 143 17.52 14.60 -16.69
N SER A 144 17.20 15.80 -16.18
CA SER A 144 17.66 17.06 -16.76
C SER A 144 19.20 17.16 -16.76
N SER A 145 19.83 16.75 -15.67
CA SER A 145 21.30 16.72 -15.55
C SER A 145 21.92 15.72 -16.52
N GLU A 146 21.33 14.52 -16.66
CA GLU A 146 21.83 13.49 -17.57
C GLU A 146 21.73 13.92 -19.04
N ILE A 147 20.63 14.54 -19.43
CA ILE A 147 20.47 15.08 -20.78
C ILE A 147 21.51 16.18 -21.07
N ALA A 148 21.66 17.13 -20.14
CA ALA A 148 22.64 18.21 -20.28
C ALA A 148 24.09 17.65 -20.41
N ARG A 149 24.46 16.70 -19.54
CA ARG A 149 25.74 16.03 -19.54
C ARG A 149 25.98 15.22 -20.81
N GLY A 150 24.95 14.45 -21.22
CA GLY A 150 25.06 13.61 -22.43
C GLY A 150 25.23 14.43 -23.68
N LEU A 151 24.48 15.48 -23.87
CA LEU A 151 24.55 16.37 -25.02
C LEU A 151 25.86 17.16 -25.03
N SER A 152 26.30 17.68 -23.88
CA SER A 152 27.59 18.41 -23.77
C SER A 152 28.81 17.49 -23.95
N GLY A 153 28.71 16.23 -23.55
CA GLY A 153 29.75 15.21 -23.64
C GLY A 153 29.75 14.43 -24.96
N GLY A 154 28.86 14.73 -25.90
CA GLY A 154 28.79 14.05 -27.20
C GLY A 154 28.34 12.58 -27.09
N LEU A 155 27.58 12.21 -26.06
CA LEU A 155 27.05 10.85 -25.91
C LEU A 155 26.00 10.60 -27.00
N SER A 156 25.94 9.34 -27.48
CA SER A 156 24.85 8.93 -28.37
C SER A 156 23.49 8.96 -27.66
N TYR A 157 22.43 9.19 -28.42
CA TYR A 157 21.07 9.21 -27.88
C TYR A 157 20.65 7.86 -27.29
N GLU A 158 21.17 6.74 -27.84
CA GLU A 158 20.92 5.40 -27.27
C GLU A 158 21.51 5.29 -25.86
N ARG A 159 22.69 5.87 -25.63
CA ARG A 159 23.34 5.85 -24.32
C ARG A 159 22.61 6.73 -23.30
N ILE A 160 22.15 7.92 -23.72
CA ILE A 160 21.33 8.81 -22.90
C ILE A 160 20.01 8.08 -22.55
N SER A 161 19.33 7.49 -23.54
CA SER A 161 18.09 6.73 -23.35
C SER A 161 18.27 5.56 -22.37
N GLY A 162 19.35 4.81 -22.47
CA GLY A 162 19.68 3.73 -21.54
C GLY A 162 19.86 4.21 -20.09
N ASN A 163 20.55 5.35 -19.90
CA ASN A 163 20.74 5.94 -18.57
C ASN A 163 19.40 6.42 -17.97
N LEU A 164 18.52 7.02 -18.78
CA LEU A 164 17.17 7.43 -18.35
C LEU A 164 16.31 6.24 -17.93
N GLN A 165 16.42 5.11 -18.64
CA GLN A 165 15.71 3.88 -18.26
C GLN A 165 16.08 3.43 -16.83
N TRP A 166 17.35 3.46 -16.45
CA TRP A 166 17.80 3.12 -15.10
C TRP A 166 17.23 4.06 -14.04
N MET A 167 17.18 5.36 -14.32
CA MET A 167 16.64 6.36 -13.40
C MET A 167 15.14 6.14 -13.16
N ILE A 168 14.37 5.93 -14.23
CA ILE A 168 12.92 5.66 -14.17
C ILE A 168 12.64 4.33 -13.44
N GLN A 169 13.44 3.29 -13.69
CA GLN A 169 13.34 2.01 -12.99
C GLN A 169 13.60 2.16 -11.48
N GLY A 170 14.53 3.02 -11.09
CA GLY A 170 14.82 3.34 -9.69
C GLY A 170 13.62 3.99 -8.99
N ASP A 171 12.94 4.93 -9.66
CA ASP A 171 11.76 5.61 -9.12
C ASP A 171 10.55 4.65 -9.04
N TYR A 172 10.35 3.80 -10.03
CA TYR A 172 9.36 2.73 -9.98
C TYR A 172 9.55 1.81 -8.75
N SER A 173 10.80 1.45 -8.45
CA SER A 173 11.11 0.63 -7.27
C SER A 173 10.75 1.33 -5.95
N LYS A 174 10.90 2.66 -5.88
CA LYS A 174 10.45 3.47 -4.73
C LYS A 174 8.92 3.46 -4.61
N ALA A 175 8.20 3.61 -5.73
CA ALA A 175 6.73 3.54 -5.75
C ALA A 175 6.21 2.16 -5.30
N LEU A 176 6.82 1.07 -5.76
CA LEU A 176 6.49 -0.29 -5.32
C LEU A 176 6.66 -0.48 -3.81
N ARG A 177 7.74 0.08 -3.25
CA ARG A 177 7.97 0.02 -1.80
C ARG A 177 6.86 0.73 -1.03
N ILE A 178 6.42 1.89 -1.51
CA ILE A 178 5.30 2.63 -0.92
C ILE A 178 4.02 1.78 -0.95
N VAL A 179 3.65 1.23 -2.11
CA VAL A 179 2.45 0.40 -2.28
C VAL A 179 2.45 -0.76 -1.29
N ARG A 180 3.54 -1.53 -1.22
CA ARG A 180 3.65 -2.70 -0.36
C ARG A 180 3.64 -2.35 1.12
N THR A 181 4.45 -1.38 1.53
CA THR A 181 4.58 -1.01 2.95
C THR A 181 3.28 -0.40 3.47
N GLU A 182 2.74 0.59 2.78
CA GLU A 182 1.54 1.29 3.22
C GLU A 182 0.27 0.45 3.05
N GLY A 183 0.17 -0.34 1.98
CA GLY A 183 -0.96 -1.23 1.77
C GLY A 183 -1.12 -2.23 2.93
N HIS A 184 -0.04 -2.92 3.31
CA HIS A 184 -0.04 -3.85 4.45
C HIS A 184 -0.30 -3.14 5.79
N ARG A 185 0.34 -1.99 6.02
CA ARG A 185 0.12 -1.20 7.24
C ARG A 185 -1.35 -0.83 7.41
N ILE A 186 -1.96 -0.27 6.35
CA ILE A 186 -3.34 0.21 6.38
C ILE A 186 -4.33 -0.95 6.54
N GLN A 187 -4.10 -2.07 5.87
CA GLN A 187 -4.92 -3.27 6.03
C GLN A 187 -4.91 -3.77 7.48
N ASN A 188 -3.74 -3.88 8.10
CA ASN A 188 -3.62 -4.35 9.49
C ASN A 188 -4.20 -3.34 10.49
N GLN A 189 -3.98 -2.04 10.27
CA GLN A 189 -4.57 -0.99 11.10
C GLN A 189 -6.10 -1.04 11.05
N SER A 190 -6.69 -1.16 9.87
CA SER A 190 -8.15 -1.21 9.72
C SER A 190 -8.76 -2.47 10.31
N ALA A 191 -8.07 -3.60 10.26
CA ALA A 191 -8.48 -4.82 10.96
C ALA A 191 -8.48 -4.61 12.49
N LEU A 192 -7.47 -3.92 13.05
CA LEU A 192 -7.44 -3.56 14.46
C LEU A 192 -8.57 -2.57 14.82
N ASP A 193 -8.85 -1.58 13.98
CA ASP A 193 -9.98 -0.65 14.17
C ASP A 193 -11.32 -1.40 14.24
N ALA A 194 -11.49 -2.43 13.40
CA ALA A 194 -12.66 -3.31 13.43
C ALA A 194 -12.75 -4.11 14.74
N MET A 195 -11.63 -4.65 15.23
CA MET A 195 -11.56 -5.36 16.51
C MET A 195 -11.91 -4.44 17.68
N HIS A 196 -11.40 -3.20 17.71
CA HIS A 196 -11.76 -2.23 18.75
C HIS A 196 -13.25 -1.90 18.76
N ARG A 197 -13.87 -1.74 17.59
CA ARG A 197 -15.32 -1.53 17.52
C ARG A 197 -16.09 -2.73 18.06
N ALA A 198 -15.70 -3.95 17.69
CA ALA A 198 -16.33 -5.15 18.19
C ALA A 198 -16.15 -5.29 19.72
N LYS A 199 -14.97 -5.00 20.27
CA LYS A 199 -14.74 -4.97 21.73
C LYS A 199 -15.63 -3.97 22.44
N ASN A 200 -15.81 -2.77 21.89
CA ASN A 200 -16.61 -1.71 22.48
C ASN A 200 -18.10 -2.08 22.62
N VAL A 201 -18.60 -3.05 21.86
CA VAL A 201 -19.95 -3.61 21.98
C VAL A 201 -19.97 -4.97 22.69
N GLY A 202 -18.89 -5.30 23.41
CA GLY A 202 -18.83 -6.47 24.29
C GLY A 202 -18.23 -7.73 23.68
N ALA A 203 -17.67 -7.69 22.45
CA ALA A 203 -16.97 -8.85 21.89
C ALA A 203 -15.67 -9.14 22.67
N SER A 204 -15.50 -10.40 23.07
CA SER A 204 -14.26 -10.86 23.69
C SER A 204 -13.29 -11.32 22.61
N ILE A 205 -12.28 -10.48 22.31
CA ILE A 205 -11.38 -10.66 21.17
C ILE A 205 -9.94 -10.40 21.62
N LYS A 206 -9.03 -11.24 21.13
CA LYS A 206 -7.59 -11.05 21.16
C LYS A 206 -7.05 -10.85 19.75
N LYS A 207 -5.82 -10.38 19.62
CA LYS A 207 -5.10 -10.31 18.34
C LYS A 207 -3.90 -11.23 18.35
N GLN A 208 -3.57 -11.76 17.16
CA GLN A 208 -2.44 -12.66 16.95
C GLN A 208 -1.55 -12.15 15.82
N TRP A 209 -0.24 -12.22 16.00
CA TRP A 209 0.71 -12.01 14.91
C TRP A 209 0.81 -13.25 14.03
N ASP A 210 0.73 -13.08 12.73
CA ASP A 210 0.89 -14.15 11.74
C ASP A 210 1.99 -13.73 10.76
N ALA A 211 3.17 -14.32 10.90
CA ALA A 211 4.29 -14.01 10.03
C ALA A 211 4.21 -14.80 8.72
N THR A 212 4.58 -14.16 7.60
CA THR A 212 4.79 -14.88 6.36
C THR A 212 6.11 -15.61 6.44
N LEU A 213 6.08 -16.90 6.74
CA LEU A 213 7.29 -17.71 6.95
C LEU A 213 7.92 -18.14 5.62
N ASP A 214 8.71 -17.26 5.01
CA ASP A 214 9.50 -17.56 3.81
C ASP A 214 10.97 -17.10 3.97
N GLY A 215 11.78 -17.31 2.93
CA GLY A 215 13.23 -17.02 2.97
C GLY A 215 13.61 -15.55 3.11
N VAL A 216 12.64 -14.60 2.98
CA VAL A 216 12.88 -13.15 3.11
C VAL A 216 12.21 -12.52 4.32
N THR A 217 11.54 -13.33 5.15
CA THR A 217 10.97 -12.87 6.42
C THR A 217 12.08 -12.63 7.43
N ARG A 218 12.07 -11.46 8.07
CA ARG A 218 13.05 -11.07 9.10
C ARG A 218 13.00 -12.03 10.28
N ASP A 219 14.13 -12.31 10.90
CA ASP A 219 14.20 -13.15 12.09
C ASP A 219 13.37 -12.55 13.24
N THR A 220 13.42 -11.22 13.43
CA THR A 220 12.58 -10.49 14.39
C THR A 220 11.09 -10.73 14.20
N HIS A 221 10.61 -10.83 12.95
CA HIS A 221 9.21 -11.11 12.65
C HIS A 221 8.85 -12.60 12.82
N ARG A 222 9.82 -13.51 12.65
CA ARG A 222 9.63 -14.93 12.96
C ARG A 222 9.46 -15.17 14.46
N GLU A 223 10.17 -14.39 15.29
CA GLU A 223 10.01 -14.44 16.75
C GLU A 223 8.61 -14.02 17.21
N LEU A 224 7.91 -13.18 16.43
CA LEU A 224 6.55 -12.74 16.72
C LEU A 224 5.48 -13.75 16.28
N ASP A 225 5.82 -14.70 15.40
CA ASP A 225 4.84 -15.60 14.82
C ASP A 225 4.07 -16.37 15.91
N GLY A 226 2.76 -16.30 15.83
CA GLY A 226 1.86 -16.92 16.81
C GLY A 226 1.68 -16.15 18.11
N GLN A 227 2.38 -15.04 18.37
CA GLN A 227 2.19 -14.25 19.59
C GLN A 227 0.75 -13.74 19.67
N ILE A 228 0.07 -14.03 20.78
CA ILE A 228 -1.31 -13.61 21.07
C ILE A 228 -1.28 -12.63 22.23
N VAL A 229 -1.91 -11.45 22.04
CA VAL A 229 -2.03 -10.39 23.04
C VAL A 229 -3.44 -9.81 23.04
N ASP A 230 -3.81 -9.08 24.10
CA ASP A 230 -5.06 -8.33 24.10
C ASP A 230 -5.04 -7.23 23.05
N ILE A 231 -6.18 -6.82 22.54
CA ILE A 231 -6.25 -5.88 21.42
C ILE A 231 -5.65 -4.51 21.75
N ASP A 232 -5.59 -4.14 23.02
CA ASP A 232 -5.02 -2.88 23.52
C ASP A 232 -3.51 -3.01 23.89
N GLU A 233 -2.96 -4.22 23.87
CA GLU A 233 -1.55 -4.48 24.17
C GLU A 233 -0.71 -4.51 22.89
N GLU A 234 0.55 -4.10 22.98
CA GLU A 234 1.48 -4.16 21.86
C GLU A 234 2.10 -5.55 21.72
N PHE A 235 2.32 -6.00 20.49
CA PHE A 235 3.24 -7.07 20.19
C PHE A 235 4.66 -6.61 20.52
N THR A 236 5.48 -7.50 21.07
CA THR A 236 6.86 -7.17 21.47
C THR A 236 7.82 -8.18 20.86
N ILE A 237 8.83 -7.70 20.12
CA ILE A 237 9.89 -8.52 19.58
C ILE A 237 10.80 -8.98 20.75
N PRO A 238 10.92 -10.28 21.03
CA PRO A 238 11.69 -10.77 22.18
C PRO A 238 13.15 -10.33 22.19
N SER A 239 13.81 -10.37 21.03
CA SER A 239 15.26 -10.10 20.92
C SER A 239 15.62 -8.62 21.02
N THR A 240 14.72 -7.70 20.58
CA THR A 240 15.03 -6.25 20.50
C THR A 240 14.22 -5.40 21.48
N GLY A 241 13.09 -5.91 21.96
CA GLY A 241 12.13 -5.16 22.76
C GLY A 241 11.31 -4.14 21.95
N ALA A 242 11.44 -4.08 20.62
CA ALA A 242 10.63 -3.21 19.76
C ALA A 242 9.16 -3.63 19.81
N ARG A 243 8.26 -2.64 19.74
CA ARG A 243 6.83 -2.83 19.97
C ARG A 243 5.98 -2.27 18.84
N ALA A 244 4.87 -2.95 18.54
CA ALA A 244 3.90 -2.50 17.56
C ALA A 244 2.47 -2.92 17.95
N MET A 245 1.50 -2.05 17.71
CA MET A 245 0.08 -2.38 17.91
C MET A 245 -0.44 -3.38 16.87
N PHE A 246 0.14 -3.40 15.69
CA PHE A 246 -0.25 -4.25 14.54
C PHE A 246 0.93 -4.46 13.60
N ALA A 247 0.85 -5.42 12.72
CA ALA A 247 1.90 -5.70 11.75
C ALA A 247 2.10 -4.53 10.76
N GLY A 248 3.33 -4.04 10.65
CA GLY A 248 3.69 -2.83 9.89
C GLY A 248 3.47 -1.54 10.66
N GLY A 249 3.32 -1.59 11.98
CA GLY A 249 3.06 -0.45 12.86
C GLY A 249 4.17 -0.11 13.84
N PHE A 250 5.41 -0.59 13.65
CA PHE A 250 6.56 -0.24 14.51
C PHE A 250 6.95 1.24 14.40
N GLY A 251 6.77 1.84 13.22
CA GLY A 251 7.26 3.18 12.92
C GLY A 251 8.75 3.21 12.63
N ASP A 252 9.37 2.06 12.45
CA ASP A 252 10.77 1.89 12.08
C ASP A 252 10.85 1.29 10.66
N PRO A 253 11.53 1.99 9.70
CA PRO A 253 11.68 1.47 8.35
C PRO A 253 12.36 0.10 8.26
N SER A 254 13.23 -0.25 9.22
CA SER A 254 13.91 -1.55 9.26
C SER A 254 12.94 -2.70 9.51
N GLU A 255 11.87 -2.47 10.24
CA GLU A 255 10.84 -3.47 10.54
C GLU A 255 9.63 -3.36 9.59
N ASP A 256 9.19 -2.14 9.26
CA ASP A 256 7.93 -1.92 8.53
C ASP A 256 8.06 -2.04 7.00
N CYS A 257 9.24 -1.66 6.40
CA CYS A 257 9.38 -1.69 4.94
C CYS A 257 9.22 -3.11 4.36
N ASN A 258 8.29 -3.25 3.40
CA ASN A 258 7.94 -4.53 2.77
C ASN A 258 7.53 -5.64 3.75
N CYS A 259 7.06 -5.29 4.95
CA CYS A 259 6.46 -6.25 5.87
C CYS A 259 5.23 -6.88 5.23
N ARG A 260 5.07 -8.21 5.37
CA ARG A 260 3.95 -8.99 4.83
C ARG A 260 3.20 -9.75 5.92
N CYS A 261 3.55 -9.51 7.19
CA CYS A 261 2.89 -10.12 8.33
C CYS A 261 1.47 -9.59 8.49
N CYS A 262 0.60 -10.38 9.09
CA CYS A 262 -0.80 -10.02 9.32
C CYS A 262 -1.12 -9.97 10.81
N THR A 263 -2.00 -9.07 11.19
CA THR A 263 -2.64 -9.04 12.50
C THR A 263 -3.98 -9.74 12.38
N LEU A 264 -4.09 -10.92 13.00
CA LEU A 264 -5.30 -11.74 12.96
C LEU A 264 -6.17 -11.47 14.19
N GLN A 265 -7.47 -11.47 14.01
CA GLN A 265 -8.48 -11.44 15.07
C GLN A 265 -8.74 -12.85 15.60
N ARG A 266 -8.87 -12.96 16.93
CA ARG A 266 -9.17 -14.21 17.61
C ARG A 266 -10.30 -14.00 18.62
N ALA A 267 -11.43 -14.66 18.44
CA ALA A 267 -12.44 -14.77 19.49
C ALA A 267 -11.86 -15.59 20.64
N THR A 268 -12.04 -15.13 21.89
CA THR A 268 -11.41 -15.79 23.06
C THR A 268 -11.86 -17.21 23.27
N TRP A 269 -13.08 -17.57 22.90
CA TRP A 269 -13.60 -18.95 22.96
C TRP A 269 -13.11 -19.85 21.83
N ASN A 270 -12.49 -19.29 20.79
CA ASN A 270 -11.96 -20.04 19.66
C ASN A 270 -10.46 -20.34 19.83
N LEU A 271 -9.92 -20.06 21.03
CA LEU A 271 -8.57 -20.44 21.38
C LEU A 271 -8.51 -21.89 21.87
N ASP A 272 -9.60 -22.42 22.49
CA ASP A 272 -9.60 -23.76 23.09
C ASP A 272 -10.93 -24.55 23.02
N ASP A 273 -12.11 -24.01 22.80
CA ASP A 273 -13.36 -24.68 22.49
C ASP A 273 -14.58 -23.75 22.35
N TYR A 274 -15.63 -24.24 21.67
CA TYR A 274 -16.80 -23.49 21.25
C TYR A 274 -17.83 -23.33 22.39
N ASP A 275 -18.10 -22.07 22.80
CA ASP A 275 -19.41 -21.70 23.35
C ASP A 275 -19.82 -20.33 22.77
N ALA A 276 -20.92 -20.32 22.00
CA ALA A 276 -21.45 -19.13 21.37
C ALA A 276 -22.06 -18.19 22.39
N THR A 277 -21.39 -17.10 22.73
CA THR A 277 -21.97 -16.05 23.57
C THR A 277 -22.90 -15.16 22.73
N LYS A 278 -24.16 -15.02 23.13
CA LYS A 278 -25.08 -14.04 22.58
C LYS A 278 -24.64 -12.64 23.01
N MET A 279 -24.45 -11.75 22.05
CA MET A 279 -24.09 -10.35 22.28
C MET A 279 -25.37 -9.48 22.37
N ASP A 280 -25.28 -8.46 23.23
CA ASP A 280 -26.35 -7.49 23.42
C ASP A 280 -26.39 -6.46 22.27
N ASN A 281 -27.61 -6.09 21.88
CA ASN A 281 -27.91 -5.42 20.61
C ASN A 281 -27.93 -3.89 20.67
N GLU A 282 -27.62 -3.25 21.81
CA GLU A 282 -27.89 -1.82 21.97
C GLU A 282 -26.99 -0.84 21.22
N SER A 283 -25.89 -1.30 20.62
CA SER A 283 -24.88 -0.40 19.99
C SER A 283 -24.26 -0.86 18.69
N GLY A 284 -24.70 -1.96 18.11
CA GLY A 284 -24.18 -2.49 16.83
C GLY A 284 -25.30 -3.09 15.97
N LEU A 285 -25.20 -2.96 14.65
CA LEU A 285 -26.07 -3.68 13.73
C LEU A 285 -25.70 -5.17 13.77
N LEU A 286 -26.51 -5.97 14.46
CA LEU A 286 -26.50 -7.43 14.31
C LEU A 286 -27.06 -7.76 12.93
N VAL A 287 -26.20 -8.02 11.98
CA VAL A 287 -26.59 -8.49 10.65
C VAL A 287 -25.96 -9.85 10.44
N GLU A 288 -26.77 -10.89 10.43
CA GLU A 288 -26.34 -12.22 10.05
C GLU A 288 -26.26 -12.30 8.53
N PHE A 289 -25.03 -12.23 7.99
CA PHE A 289 -24.78 -12.44 6.57
C PHE A 289 -24.71 -13.94 6.30
N LYS A 290 -25.57 -14.44 5.42
CA LYS A 290 -25.62 -15.86 5.04
C LYS A 290 -24.58 -16.25 3.98
N GLU A 291 -23.83 -15.26 3.48
CA GLU A 291 -22.88 -15.40 2.40
C GLU A 291 -21.65 -16.19 2.84
N LYS A 292 -21.38 -17.27 2.11
CA LYS A 292 -20.25 -18.17 2.39
C LYS A 292 -18.95 -17.74 1.72
N ASN A 293 -19.01 -16.82 0.75
CA ASN A 293 -17.80 -16.30 0.08
C ASN A 293 -17.59 -14.82 0.38
N TYR A 294 -16.33 -14.39 0.37
CA TYR A 294 -15.95 -13.03 0.76
C TYR A 294 -16.48 -11.95 -0.18
N SER A 295 -16.58 -12.23 -1.49
CA SER A 295 -17.10 -11.25 -2.45
C SER A 295 -18.57 -10.93 -2.18
N ALA A 296 -19.41 -11.97 -2.08
CA ALA A 296 -20.83 -11.78 -1.76
C ALA A 296 -21.03 -11.15 -0.38
N PHE A 297 -20.23 -11.51 0.63
CA PHE A 297 -20.24 -10.86 1.93
C PHE A 297 -19.92 -9.36 1.82
N LYS A 298 -18.89 -9.00 1.05
CA LYS A 298 -18.52 -7.60 0.84
C LYS A 298 -19.64 -6.80 0.18
N ASP A 299 -20.28 -7.36 -0.84
CA ASP A 299 -21.39 -6.72 -1.53
C ASP A 299 -22.60 -6.53 -0.60
N ALA A 300 -23.02 -7.58 0.11
CA ALA A 300 -24.10 -7.52 1.11
C ALA A 300 -23.77 -6.57 2.27
N TYR A 301 -22.52 -6.51 2.71
CA TYR A 301 -22.06 -5.56 3.71
C TYR A 301 -22.26 -4.11 3.26
N PHE A 302 -21.82 -3.76 2.05
CA PHE A 302 -21.97 -2.39 1.53
C PHE A 302 -23.44 -2.02 1.26
N GLU A 303 -24.28 -2.98 0.88
CA GLU A 303 -25.71 -2.77 0.74
C GLU A 303 -26.39 -2.49 2.09
N ALA A 304 -26.07 -3.25 3.14
CA ALA A 304 -26.68 -3.13 4.45
C ALA A 304 -26.23 -1.89 5.24
N VAL A 305 -24.96 -1.47 5.10
CA VAL A 305 -24.35 -0.40 5.91
C VAL A 305 -24.31 0.94 5.18
N GLY A 306 -24.68 0.93 3.90
CA GLY A 306 -24.66 2.09 3.01
C GLY A 306 -23.25 2.48 2.58
N SER A 307 -23.05 2.71 1.30
CA SER A 307 -21.89 3.44 0.78
C SER A 307 -22.13 4.93 1.08
N SER A 308 -21.67 5.39 2.23
CA SER A 308 -21.61 6.81 2.56
C SER A 308 -20.35 7.43 2.02
#